data_5409c18ca0ca0fbcfcf109f68ff75f07
#
_entry.id   5409c18ca0ca0fbcfcf109f68ff75f07
#
_cell.length_a   1.000
_cell.length_b   1.000
_cell.length_c   1.000
_cell.angle_alpha   90.00
_cell.angle_beta   90.00
_cell.angle_gamma   90.00
#
_symmetry.space_group_name_H-M   'P 1'
#
loop_
_entity.id
_entity.type
_entity.pdbx_description
1 polymer ?
#
loop_
_entity_poly.entity_id
_entity_poly.type
_entity_poly.pdbx_seq_one_letter_code
_entity_poly.pdbx_strand_id
1 'polypeptide(L)' 'MPDTNEYATTFAFVDADSDGRISAEEYADLMHRLGDSCTEEQALRAIEAMDQDGDGLITLDEFTAYMSDTRG' A
#
# COMPACT_ATOMS: atom_id res chain seq x y z
N MET A 1 -18.02 1.33 -1.54
CA MET A 1 -16.88 0.79 -2.26
C MET A 1 -15.78 1.83 -2.38
N PRO A 2 -14.59 1.57 -1.84
CA PRO A 2 -13.52 2.55 -1.96
C PRO A 2 -13.09 2.67 -3.42
N ASP A 3 -12.86 3.87 -3.86
CA ASP A 3 -12.39 4.12 -5.22
C ASP A 3 -10.91 4.49 -5.19
N THR A 4 -10.34 4.70 -6.38
CA THR A 4 -8.93 5.01 -6.51
C THR A 4 -8.56 6.29 -5.77
N ASN A 5 -9.47 7.24 -5.69
CA ASN A 5 -9.23 8.49 -4.96
C ASN A 5 -8.99 8.24 -3.47
N GLU A 6 -9.77 7.34 -2.90
CA GLU A 6 -9.60 7.02 -1.48
C GLU A 6 -8.25 6.38 -1.22
N TYR A 7 -7.83 5.48 -2.10
CA TYR A 7 -6.51 4.88 -1.99
C TYR A 7 -5.41 5.94 -2.09
N ALA A 8 -5.52 6.82 -3.07
CA ALA A 8 -4.51 7.86 -3.28
C ALA A 8 -4.44 8.81 -2.09
N THR A 9 -5.57 9.20 -1.55
CA THR A 9 -5.62 10.10 -0.41
C THR A 9 -4.98 9.47 0.82
N THR A 10 -5.36 8.22 1.10
CA THR A 10 -4.83 7.52 2.27
C THR A 10 -3.34 7.22 2.09
N PHE A 11 -2.94 6.86 0.89
CA PHE A 11 -1.54 6.62 0.57
C PHE A 11 -0.69 7.85 0.88
N ALA A 12 -1.14 9.01 0.42
CA ALA A 12 -0.43 10.26 0.67
C ALA A 12 -0.37 10.58 2.17
N PHE A 13 -1.38 10.17 2.89
CA PHE A 13 -1.44 10.42 4.34
C PHE A 13 -0.38 9.62 5.08
N VAL A 14 -0.15 8.36 4.68
CA VAL A 14 0.81 7.51 5.36
C VAL A 14 2.23 7.67 4.81
N ASP A 15 2.38 8.34 3.68
CA ASP A 15 3.68 8.60 3.07
C ASP A 15 4.37 9.75 3.83
N ALA A 16 5.13 9.39 4.84
CA ALA A 16 5.74 10.37 5.73
C ALA A 16 6.75 11.28 5.03
N ASP A 17 7.45 10.71 4.05
CA ASP A 17 8.50 11.44 3.33
C ASP A 17 7.97 12.15 2.09
N SER A 18 6.74 11.86 1.72
CA SER A 18 6.12 12.43 0.51
C SER A 18 6.95 12.18 -0.75
N ASP A 19 7.62 11.03 -0.79
CA ASP A 19 8.43 10.67 -1.94
C ASP A 19 7.68 9.78 -2.94
N GLY A 20 6.43 9.49 -2.66
CA GLY A 20 5.59 8.65 -3.51
C GLY A 20 5.76 7.17 -3.27
N ARG A 21 6.44 6.78 -2.20
CA ARG A 21 6.66 5.38 -1.86
C ARG A 21 6.41 5.14 -0.39
N ILE A 22 5.97 3.93 -0.07
CA ILE A 22 5.73 3.55 1.32
C ILE A 22 6.43 2.22 1.60
N SER A 23 6.82 2.06 2.86
CA SER A 23 7.42 0.82 3.34
C SER A 23 6.34 -0.12 3.87
N ALA A 24 6.74 -1.31 4.33
CA ALA A 24 5.80 -2.27 4.90
C ALA A 24 5.09 -1.70 6.12
N GLU A 25 5.81 -0.97 6.96
CA GLU A 25 5.23 -0.34 8.13
C GLU A 25 4.16 0.67 7.75
N GLU A 26 4.46 1.49 6.77
CA GLU A 26 3.51 2.47 6.26
C GLU A 26 2.34 1.79 5.57
N TYR A 27 2.61 0.69 4.89
CA TYR A 27 1.55 -0.09 4.24
C TYR A 27 0.55 -0.64 5.27
N ALA A 28 1.06 -1.16 6.38
CA ALA A 28 0.19 -1.68 7.44
C ALA A 28 -0.70 -0.56 7.99
N ASP A 29 -0.14 0.63 8.18
CA ASP A 29 -0.89 1.79 8.64
C ASP A 29 -1.96 2.18 7.60
N LEU A 30 -1.59 2.15 6.33
CA LEU A 30 -2.52 2.43 5.23
C LEU A 30 -3.71 1.49 5.28
N MET A 31 -3.45 0.20 5.44
CA MET A 31 -4.53 -0.78 5.49
C MET A 31 -5.44 -0.57 6.70
N HIS A 32 -4.86 -0.23 7.85
CA HIS A 32 -5.65 0.06 9.05
C HIS A 32 -6.58 1.25 8.82
N ARG A 33 -6.09 2.25 8.12
CA ARG A 33 -6.91 3.44 7.82
C ARG A 33 -8.03 3.13 6.86
N LEU A 34 -7.84 2.13 6.02
CA LEU A 34 -8.87 1.69 5.08
C LEU A 34 -9.84 0.69 5.72
N GLY A 35 -9.65 0.41 7.01
CA GLY A 35 -10.54 -0.49 7.73
C GLY A 35 -10.14 -1.96 7.66
N ASP A 36 -8.91 -2.22 7.28
CA ASP A 36 -8.42 -3.59 7.14
C ASP A 36 -7.53 -3.95 8.32
N SER A 37 -7.52 -5.24 8.68
CA SER A 37 -6.64 -5.75 9.73
C SER A 37 -5.39 -6.33 9.07
N CYS A 38 -4.32 -5.54 9.04
CA CYS A 38 -3.09 -5.97 8.40
C CYS A 38 -1.95 -5.90 9.41
N THR A 39 -1.31 -7.04 9.65
CA THR A 39 -0.14 -7.08 10.51
C THR A 39 1.09 -6.68 9.70
N GLU A 40 2.18 -6.36 10.41
CA GLU A 40 3.43 -6.02 9.75
C GLU A 40 3.92 -7.16 8.87
N GLU A 41 3.77 -8.40 9.35
CA GLU A 41 4.16 -9.57 8.57
C GLU A 41 3.35 -9.68 7.28
N GLN A 42 2.06 -9.45 7.37
CA GLN A 42 1.20 -9.47 6.18
C GLN A 42 1.58 -8.35 5.23
N ALA A 43 1.93 -7.19 5.78
CA ALA A 43 2.36 -6.06 4.98
C ALA A 43 3.65 -6.39 4.23
N LEU A 44 4.60 -7.04 4.90
CA LEU A 44 5.85 -7.42 4.25
C LEU A 44 5.60 -8.36 3.07
N ARG A 45 4.70 -9.33 3.24
CA ARG A 45 4.37 -10.27 2.18
C ARG A 45 3.71 -9.56 1.01
N ALA A 46 2.81 -8.62 1.31
CA ALA A 46 2.15 -7.85 0.26
C ALA A 46 3.16 -7.00 -0.50
N ILE A 47 4.07 -6.37 0.23
CA ILE A 47 5.13 -5.56 -0.39
C ILE A 47 5.98 -6.42 -1.32
N GLU A 48 6.36 -7.61 -0.88
CA GLU A 48 7.14 -8.53 -1.73
C GLU A 48 6.41 -8.87 -3.02
N ALA A 49 5.09 -9.02 -2.94
CA ALA A 49 4.29 -9.35 -4.11
C ALA A 49 4.17 -8.18 -5.07
N MET A 50 4.16 -6.96 -4.53
CA MET A 50 3.99 -5.75 -5.32
C MET A 50 5.30 -5.14 -5.79
N ASP A 51 6.36 -5.33 -5.01
CA ASP A 51 7.64 -4.68 -5.25
C ASP A 51 8.33 -5.29 -6.46
N GLN A 52 8.48 -4.51 -7.51
CA GLN A 52 9.12 -4.96 -8.73
C GLN A 52 10.60 -4.64 -8.77
N ASP A 53 11.02 -3.69 -7.95
CA ASP A 53 12.42 -3.23 -7.91
C ASP A 53 13.26 -3.94 -6.86
N GLY A 54 12.60 -4.55 -5.88
CA GLY A 54 13.30 -5.25 -4.82
C GLY A 54 13.89 -4.34 -3.76
N ASP A 55 13.35 -3.12 -3.63
CA ASP A 55 13.86 -2.16 -2.66
C ASP A 55 13.05 -2.12 -1.35
N GLY A 56 11.98 -2.93 -1.28
CA GLY A 56 11.14 -2.99 -0.09
C GLY A 56 10.15 -1.85 0.03
N LEU A 57 9.99 -1.05 -1.01
CA LEU A 57 9.05 0.06 -1.04
C LEU A 57 8.10 -0.11 -2.21
N ILE A 58 6.90 0.44 -2.08
CA ILE A 58 5.92 0.39 -3.17
C ILE A 58 5.43 1.80 -3.48
N THR A 59 5.02 1.98 -4.73
CA THR A 59 4.43 3.23 -5.19
C THR A 59 2.92 3.10 -5.19
N LEU A 60 2.24 4.23 -5.37
CA LEU A 60 0.79 4.23 -5.47
C LEU A 60 0.32 3.39 -6.67
N ASP A 61 1.06 3.46 -7.77
CA ASP A 61 0.72 2.67 -8.96
C ASP A 61 0.79 1.17 -8.66
N GLU A 62 1.82 0.74 -7.97
CA GLU A 62 1.96 -0.65 -7.59
C GLU A 62 0.85 -1.08 -6.64
N PHE A 63 0.52 -0.21 -5.70
CA PHE A 63 -0.54 -0.49 -4.74
C PHE A 63 -1.90 -0.60 -5.41
N THR A 64 -2.25 0.35 -6.27
CA THR A 64 -3.54 0.33 -6.94
C THR A 64 -3.65 -0.85 -7.90
N ALA A 65 -2.56 -1.19 -8.58
CA ALA A 65 -2.54 -2.35 -9.47
C ALA A 65 -2.78 -3.65 -8.69
N TYR A 66 -2.14 -3.76 -7.52
CA TYR A 66 -2.30 -4.93 -6.67
C TYR A 66 -3.75 -5.08 -6.21
N MET A 67 -4.32 -3.98 -5.74
CA MET A 67 -5.70 -3.99 -5.25
C MET A 67 -6.69 -4.30 -6.36
N SER A 68 -6.45 -3.75 -7.53
CA SER A 68 -7.30 -3.97 -8.69
C SER A 68 -7.24 -5.44 -9.13
N ASP A 69 -6.04 -6.01 -9.14
CA ASP A 69 -5.83 -7.39 -9.55
C ASP A 69 -6.48 -8.37 -8.56
N THR A 70 -6.37 -8.05 -7.28
CA THR A 70 -6.92 -8.91 -6.23
C THR A 70 -8.43 -9.01 -6.30
N ARG A 71 -9.08 -8.02 -6.85
CA ARG A 71 -10.54 -8.01 -6.97
C ARG A 71 -11.05 -8.91 -8.07
N GLY A 72 -10.21 -9.18 -9.03
CA GLY A 72 -10.56 -9.99 -10.18
C GLY A 72 -11.12 -11.31 -9.84
#